data_8a092a0436143e9a68799c97cd5dd77c
#
_entry.id   8a092a0436143e9a68799c97cd5dd77c
#
_cell.length_a   1.000
_cell.length_b   1.000
_cell.length_c   1.000
_cell.angle_alpha   90.00
_cell.angle_beta   90.00
_cell.angle_gamma   90.00
#
_symmetry.space_group_name_H-M   'P 1'
#
loop_
_entity.id
_entity.type
_entity.pdbx_description
1 polymer ?
#
loop_
_entity_poly.entity_id
_entity_poly.type
_entity_poly.pdbx_seq_one_letter_code
_entity_poly.pdbx_strand_id
1 'polypeptide(L)'
;MFELIIRQIVETFAQLFSLVGAALIIFGGLKSIIHIGLLEVAKRPYTYNRIRRELTDKIVFGLEFFIAADVLSTLVAPTHEELILLGAVVVIRTLMGYFLSKEAEEYQLE
;
A
#
# COMPACT_ATOMS: atom_id res chain seq x y z
N MET A 1 -10.11 10.70 -30.17
CA MET A 1 -9.63 11.90 -29.48
C MET A 1 -10.14 11.98 -28.04
N PHE A 2 -11.43 11.82 -27.86
CA PHE A 2 -12.06 11.82 -26.53
C PHE A 2 -11.53 10.68 -25.66
N GLU A 3 -11.40 9.49 -26.23
CA GLU A 3 -10.85 8.32 -25.51
C GLU A 3 -9.43 8.54 -25.04
N LEU A 4 -8.62 9.22 -25.85
CA LEU A 4 -7.22 9.50 -25.50
C LEU A 4 -7.11 10.43 -24.32
N ILE A 5 -8.02 11.42 -24.24
CA ILE A 5 -8.06 12.37 -23.13
C ILE A 5 -8.45 11.65 -21.85
N ILE A 6 -9.48 10.80 -21.90
CA ILE A 6 -9.93 10.02 -20.75
C ILE A 6 -8.79 9.10 -20.27
N ARG A 7 -8.12 8.45 -21.21
CA ARG A 7 -7.01 7.56 -20.89
C ARG A 7 -5.89 8.30 -20.15
N GLN A 8 -5.51 9.49 -20.63
CA GLN A 8 -4.48 10.29 -19.99
C GLN A 8 -4.89 10.72 -18.59
N ILE A 9 -6.14 11.11 -18.41
CA ILE A 9 -6.65 11.50 -17.09
C ILE A 9 -6.59 10.32 -16.13
N VAL A 10 -7.07 9.16 -16.55
CA VAL A 10 -7.09 7.96 -15.71
C VAL A 10 -5.67 7.53 -15.35
N GLU A 11 -4.76 7.51 -16.32
CA GLU A 11 -3.36 7.15 -16.07
C GLU A 11 -2.70 8.11 -15.09
N THR A 12 -2.99 9.41 -15.20
CA THR A 12 -2.44 10.42 -14.31
C THR A 12 -2.89 10.17 -12.87
N PHE A 13 -4.18 9.91 -12.66
CA PHE A 13 -4.70 9.60 -11.34
C PHE A 13 -4.15 8.29 -10.79
N ALA A 14 -4.00 7.27 -11.66
CA ALA A 14 -3.42 6.00 -11.25
C ALA A 14 -1.99 6.18 -10.75
N GLN A 15 -1.18 6.97 -11.46
CA GLN A 15 0.19 7.27 -11.04
C GLN A 15 0.22 8.05 -9.74
N LEU A 16 -0.70 9.00 -9.59
CA LEU A 16 -0.80 9.79 -8.36
C LEU A 16 -1.13 8.90 -7.17
N PHE A 17 -2.09 8.00 -7.32
CA PHE A 17 -2.46 7.07 -6.25
C PHE A 17 -1.31 6.13 -5.91
N SER A 18 -0.59 5.63 -6.91
CA SER A 18 0.59 4.79 -6.70
C SER A 18 1.66 5.54 -5.92
N LEU A 19 1.88 6.81 -6.26
CA LEU A 19 2.87 7.64 -5.58
C LEU A 19 2.48 7.86 -4.11
N VAL A 20 1.21 8.13 -3.83
CA VAL A 20 0.71 8.30 -2.46
C VAL A 20 0.89 7.00 -1.68
N GLY A 21 0.53 5.86 -2.29
CA GLY A 21 0.71 4.56 -1.66
C GLY A 21 2.17 4.27 -1.33
N ALA A 22 3.07 4.52 -2.28
CA ALA A 22 4.50 4.34 -2.07
C ALA A 22 5.02 5.24 -0.96
N ALA A 23 4.59 6.50 -0.94
CA ALA A 23 4.99 7.46 0.09
C ALA A 23 4.56 7.00 1.48
N LEU A 24 3.34 6.49 1.61
CA LEU A 24 2.84 5.97 2.88
C LEU A 24 3.66 4.79 3.38
N ILE A 25 4.00 3.86 2.49
CA ILE A 25 4.78 2.68 2.84
C ILE A 25 6.20 3.08 3.24
N ILE A 26 6.83 3.95 2.47
CA ILE A 26 8.18 4.43 2.76
C ILE A 26 8.20 5.18 4.08
N PHE A 27 7.25 6.09 4.29
CA PHE A 27 7.16 6.84 5.54
C PHE A 27 6.96 5.91 6.74
N GLY A 28 6.04 4.96 6.61
CA GLY A 28 5.80 3.98 7.69
C GLY A 28 7.02 3.14 7.99
N GLY A 29 7.73 2.70 6.94
CA GLY A 29 8.95 1.91 7.10
C GLY A 29 10.05 2.68 7.79
N LEU A 30 10.31 3.91 7.34
CA LEU A 30 11.35 4.76 7.94
C LEU A 30 11.02 5.07 9.40
N LYS A 31 9.77 5.42 9.69
CA LYS A 31 9.34 5.69 11.06
C LYS A 31 9.54 4.48 11.95
N SER A 32 9.20 3.28 11.45
CA SER A 32 9.40 2.05 12.20
C SER A 32 10.86 1.77 12.48
N ILE A 33 11.75 1.99 11.51
CA ILE A 33 13.19 1.81 11.69
C ILE A 33 13.70 2.75 12.79
N ILE A 34 13.29 4.00 12.76
CA ILE A 34 13.67 4.98 13.77
C ILE A 34 13.19 4.55 15.15
N HIS A 35 11.93 4.12 15.27
CA HIS A 35 11.36 3.67 16.54
C HIS A 35 12.06 2.43 17.08
N ILE A 36 12.44 1.48 16.21
CA ILE A 36 13.19 0.30 16.63
C ILE A 36 14.56 0.72 17.15
N GLY A 37 15.23 1.62 16.46
CA GLY A 37 16.52 2.14 16.90
C GLY A 37 16.43 2.83 18.25
N LEU A 38 15.40 3.64 18.45
CA LEU A 38 15.19 4.32 19.73
C LEU A 38 14.87 3.33 20.84
N LEU A 39 14.11 2.28 20.55
CA LEU A 39 13.80 1.25 21.54
C LEU A 39 15.05 0.50 21.97
N GLU A 40 15.91 0.12 21.04
CA GLU A 40 17.09 -0.69 21.33
C GLU A 40 18.27 0.11 21.88
N VAL A 41 18.48 1.31 21.35
CA VAL A 41 19.65 2.11 21.70
C VAL A 41 19.35 3.06 22.86
N ALA A 42 18.22 3.77 22.80
CA ALA A 42 17.85 4.78 23.78
C ALA A 42 16.90 4.28 24.86
N LYS A 43 16.48 3.02 24.79
CA LYS A 43 15.56 2.40 25.75
C LYS A 43 14.26 3.20 25.95
N ARG A 44 13.74 3.75 24.87
CA ARG A 44 12.46 4.48 24.91
C ARG A 44 11.32 3.51 25.16
N PRO A 45 10.19 3.98 25.73
CA PRO A 45 9.08 3.11 26.10
C PRO A 45 8.20 2.69 24.91
N TYR A 46 8.83 2.22 23.82
CA TYR A 46 8.11 1.67 22.68
C TYR A 46 8.08 0.14 22.81
N THR A 47 7.00 -0.46 22.34
CA THR A 47 6.91 -1.92 22.25
C THR A 47 7.00 -2.33 20.79
N TYR A 48 7.55 -3.50 20.52
CA TYR A 48 7.60 -4.03 19.16
C TYR A 48 6.22 -4.19 18.55
N ASN A 49 5.24 -4.62 19.33
CA ASN A 49 3.87 -4.78 18.85
C ASN A 49 3.29 -3.46 18.38
N ARG A 50 3.54 -2.39 19.11
CA ARG A 50 3.07 -1.06 18.73
C ARG A 50 3.73 -0.59 17.45
N ILE A 51 5.05 -0.80 17.31
CA ILE A 51 5.80 -0.41 16.11
C ILE A 51 5.28 -1.20 14.91
N ARG A 52 5.11 -2.51 15.06
CA ARG A 52 4.61 -3.37 13.99
C ARG A 52 3.19 -2.98 13.59
N ARG A 53 2.36 -2.64 14.53
CA ARG A 53 0.99 -2.22 14.27
C ARG A 53 0.95 -0.93 13.46
N GLU A 54 1.76 0.07 13.84
CA GLU A 54 1.82 1.32 13.09
C GLU A 54 2.33 1.09 11.66
N LEU A 55 3.35 0.25 11.51
CA LEU A 55 3.87 -0.09 10.19
C LEU A 55 2.82 -0.82 9.36
N THR A 56 2.14 -1.80 9.94
CA THR A 56 1.10 -2.56 9.25
C THR A 56 -0.03 -1.65 8.80
N ASP A 57 -0.49 -0.72 9.65
CA ASP A 57 -1.54 0.23 9.29
C ASP A 57 -1.13 1.08 8.09
N LYS A 58 0.13 1.54 8.05
CA LYS A 58 0.63 2.34 6.94
C LYS A 58 0.75 1.52 5.66
N ILE A 59 1.20 0.27 5.76
CA ILE A 59 1.30 -0.62 4.60
C ILE A 59 -0.09 -0.93 4.03
N VAL A 60 -1.05 -1.26 4.90
CA VAL A 60 -2.42 -1.56 4.47
C VAL A 60 -3.03 -0.34 3.76
N PHE A 61 -2.87 0.84 4.34
CA PHE A 61 -3.39 2.07 3.74
C PHE A 61 -2.71 2.34 2.40
N GLY A 62 -1.39 2.18 2.32
CA GLY A 62 -0.65 2.32 1.07
C GLY A 62 -1.10 1.32 0.00
N LEU A 63 -1.35 0.07 0.42
CA LEU A 63 -1.86 -0.96 -0.49
C LEU A 63 -3.24 -0.60 -1.02
N GLU A 64 -4.09 0.03 -0.22
CA GLU A 64 -5.40 0.49 -0.67
C GLU A 64 -5.26 1.50 -1.82
N PHE A 65 -4.29 2.40 -1.74
CA PHE A 65 -4.01 3.33 -2.84
C PHE A 65 -3.48 2.60 -4.08
N PHE A 66 -2.63 1.58 -3.89
CA PHE A 66 -2.14 0.77 -5.02
C PHE A 66 -3.27 0.00 -5.67
N ILE A 67 -4.19 -0.54 -4.89
CA ILE A 67 -5.35 -1.25 -5.44
C ILE A 67 -6.22 -0.29 -6.24
N ALA A 68 -6.45 0.92 -5.73
CA ALA A 68 -7.20 1.95 -6.45
C ALA A 68 -6.51 2.29 -7.78
N ALA A 69 -5.18 2.43 -7.77
CA ALA A 69 -4.41 2.69 -8.97
C ALA A 69 -4.55 1.54 -9.98
N ASP A 70 -4.49 0.30 -9.50
CA ASP A 70 -4.62 -0.87 -10.35
C ASP A 70 -6.00 -0.98 -10.98
N VAL A 71 -7.06 -0.65 -10.22
CA VAL A 71 -8.42 -0.62 -10.75
C VAL A 71 -8.52 0.42 -11.87
N LEU A 72 -7.97 1.62 -11.65
CA LEU A 72 -7.96 2.65 -12.69
C LEU A 72 -7.18 2.20 -13.93
N SER A 73 -6.05 1.51 -13.71
CA SER A 73 -5.23 1.02 -14.81
C SER A 73 -5.96 -0.03 -15.65
N THR A 74 -6.85 -0.82 -15.06
CA THR A 74 -7.62 -1.81 -15.81
C THR A 74 -8.58 -1.17 -16.79
N LEU A 75 -9.01 0.07 -16.52
CA LEU A 75 -9.91 0.79 -17.42
C LEU A 75 -9.22 1.20 -18.72
N VAL A 76 -7.91 1.31 -18.72
CA VAL A 76 -7.13 1.76 -19.87
C VAL A 76 -6.15 0.70 -20.38
N ALA A 77 -6.25 -0.53 -19.88
CA ALA A 77 -5.36 -1.61 -20.31
C ALA A 77 -5.61 -1.95 -21.77
N PRO A 78 -4.59 -1.84 -22.64
CA PRO A 78 -4.80 -1.99 -24.08
C PRO A 78 -4.86 -3.44 -24.56
N THR A 79 -4.36 -4.40 -23.79
CA THR A 79 -4.31 -5.81 -24.20
C THR A 79 -4.84 -6.73 -23.11
N HIS A 80 -5.26 -7.93 -23.53
CA HIS A 80 -5.70 -8.97 -22.61
C HIS A 80 -4.57 -9.42 -21.69
N GLU A 81 -3.34 -9.47 -22.21
CA GLU A 81 -2.18 -9.86 -21.41
C GLU A 81 -1.93 -8.87 -20.28
N GLU A 82 -2.02 -7.58 -20.57
CA GLU A 82 -1.86 -6.55 -19.54
C GLU A 82 -2.97 -6.63 -18.51
N LEU A 83 -4.19 -6.90 -18.96
CA LEU A 83 -5.34 -7.02 -18.06
C LEU A 83 -5.18 -8.22 -17.12
N ILE A 84 -4.70 -9.35 -17.64
CA ILE A 84 -4.45 -10.54 -16.83
C ILE A 84 -3.35 -10.26 -15.81
N LEU A 85 -2.28 -9.59 -16.24
CA LEU A 85 -1.18 -9.22 -15.35
C LEU A 85 -1.65 -8.29 -14.24
N LEU A 86 -2.43 -7.27 -14.59
CA LEU A 86 -2.99 -6.35 -13.61
C LEU A 86 -3.92 -7.07 -12.63
N GLY A 87 -4.74 -8.00 -13.13
CA GLY A 87 -5.61 -8.81 -12.29
C GLY A 87 -4.84 -9.63 -11.29
N ALA A 88 -3.74 -10.27 -11.73
CA ALA A 88 -2.89 -11.05 -10.85
C ALA A 88 -2.27 -10.17 -9.76
N VAL A 89 -1.77 -8.99 -10.12
CA VAL A 89 -1.20 -8.04 -9.17
C VAL A 89 -2.24 -7.58 -8.16
N VAL A 90 -3.46 -7.27 -8.60
CA VAL A 90 -4.56 -6.85 -7.71
C VAL A 90 -4.90 -7.96 -6.72
N VAL A 91 -4.95 -9.21 -7.17
CA VAL A 91 -5.22 -10.36 -6.29
C VAL A 91 -4.14 -10.46 -5.22
N ILE A 92 -2.87 -10.38 -5.61
CA ILE A 92 -1.75 -10.45 -4.67
C ILE A 92 -1.84 -9.32 -3.63
N ARG A 93 -2.06 -8.10 -4.08
CA ARG A 93 -2.15 -6.93 -3.18
C ARG A 93 -3.35 -7.03 -2.25
N THR A 94 -4.47 -7.51 -2.75
CA THR A 94 -5.68 -7.69 -1.95
C THR A 94 -5.45 -8.73 -0.86
N LEU A 95 -4.81 -9.86 -1.21
CA LEU A 95 -4.47 -10.89 -0.25
C LEU A 95 -3.51 -10.37 0.80
N MET A 96 -2.48 -9.62 0.41
CA MET A 96 -1.55 -9.01 1.36
C MET A 96 -2.25 -8.06 2.30
N GLY A 97 -3.14 -7.21 1.78
CA GLY A 97 -3.91 -6.30 2.59
C GLY A 97 -4.79 -7.03 3.59
N TYR A 98 -5.44 -8.09 3.16
CA TYR A 98 -6.28 -8.91 4.03
C TYR A 98 -5.48 -9.53 5.18
N PHE A 99 -4.35 -10.17 4.85
CA PHE A 99 -3.53 -10.82 5.86
C PHE A 99 -2.92 -9.81 6.83
N LEU A 100 -2.46 -8.68 6.32
CA LEU A 100 -1.88 -7.63 7.16
C LEU A 100 -2.93 -7.00 8.07
N SER A 101 -4.15 -6.80 7.58
CA SER A 101 -5.24 -6.27 8.39
C SER A 101 -5.59 -7.23 9.52
N LYS A 102 -5.61 -8.53 9.22
CA LYS A 102 -5.89 -9.54 10.22
C LYS A 102 -4.79 -9.58 11.28
N GLU A 103 -3.53 -9.46 10.85
CA GLU A 103 -2.39 -9.37 11.78
C GLU A 103 -2.51 -8.16 12.68
N ALA A 104 -2.89 -7.01 12.13
CA ALA A 104 -3.07 -5.79 12.92
C ALA A 104 -4.16 -5.96 13.99
N GLU A 105 -5.24 -6.66 13.66
CA GLU A 105 -6.29 -6.96 14.64
C GLU A 105 -5.76 -7.80 15.78
N GLU A 106 -4.93 -8.80 15.49
CA GLU A 106 -4.33 -9.65 16.52
C GLU A 106 -3.46 -8.82 17.47
N TYR A 107 -2.68 -7.89 16.93
CA TYR A 107 -1.84 -7.02 17.75
C TYR A 107 -2.64 -6.01 18.56
N GLN A 108 -3.84 -5.67 18.09
CA GLN A 108 -4.72 -4.77 18.85
C GLN A 108 -5.25 -5.40 20.13
N LEU A 109 -5.44 -6.71 20.12
CA LEU A 109 -5.98 -7.43 21.27
C LEU A 109 -4.96 -7.59 22.39
N GLU A 110 -3.69 -7.39 22.10
CA GLU A 110 -2.63 -7.42 23.10
C GLU A 110 -2.39 -6.03 23.69
#